data_a71dd9edf73a967d72ef4d603dcb0e5b
#
_entry.id   a71dd9edf73a967d72ef4d603dcb0e5b
#
_cell.length_a   1.000
_cell.length_b   1.000
_cell.length_c   1.000
_cell.angle_alpha   90.00
_cell.angle_beta   90.00
_cell.angle_gamma   90.00
#
_symmetry.space_group_name_H-M   'P 1'
#
loop_
_entity.id
_entity.type
_entity.pdbx_description
1 polymer ?
#
loop_
_entity_poly.entity_id
_entity_poly.type
_entity_poly.pdbx_seq_one_letter_code
_entity_poly.pdbx_strand_id
1 'polypeptide(L)'
;MKVLILEDEEPAALRLQKILAEVEPEAEVLNVLVSVGSAVEWLKTHPAPDLILLDINLADGSSFEIFSLTKVESPVIFITAYDEFAIKAFKVNSVEYLLKPVKKEELDFAIKKYKKIALLFSITNSSAILFF
;
A
#
# COMPACT_ATOMS: atom_id res chain seq x y z
N MET A 1 -9.26 9.38 1.36
CA MET A 1 -7.84 9.04 1.13
C MET A 1 -7.65 8.40 -0.22
N LYS A 2 -6.52 8.64 -0.83
CA LYS A 2 -6.23 8.17 -2.18
C LYS A 2 -5.35 6.93 -2.12
N VAL A 3 -5.81 5.85 -2.75
CA VAL A 3 -5.18 4.53 -2.64
C VAL A 3 -4.77 4.03 -4.01
N LEU A 4 -3.54 3.54 -4.11
CA LEU A 4 -3.06 2.84 -5.30
C LEU A 4 -3.02 1.35 -4.97
N ILE A 5 -3.50 0.52 -5.89
CA ILE A 5 -3.50 -0.93 -5.73
C ILE A 5 -2.57 -1.55 -6.77
N LEU A 6 -1.67 -2.42 -6.32
CA LEU A 6 -0.77 -3.18 -7.17
C LEU A 6 -1.08 -4.67 -6.99
N GLU A 7 -1.74 -5.25 -7.99
CA GLU A 7 -2.19 -6.63 -7.97
C GLU A 7 -2.42 -7.11 -9.40
N ASP A 8 -1.79 -8.20 -9.80
CA ASP A 8 -1.88 -8.70 -11.16
C ASP A 8 -3.03 -9.71 -11.38
N GLU A 9 -3.59 -10.25 -10.30
CA GLU A 9 -4.72 -11.17 -10.41
C GLU A 9 -6.04 -10.41 -10.30
N GLU A 10 -6.81 -10.39 -11.38
CA GLU A 10 -8.04 -9.61 -11.44
C GLU A 10 -9.05 -9.97 -10.34
N PRO A 11 -9.33 -11.25 -10.05
CA PRO A 11 -10.26 -11.58 -8.97
C PRO A 11 -9.81 -11.06 -7.61
N ALA A 12 -8.51 -11.13 -7.33
CA ALA A 12 -7.95 -10.62 -6.08
C ALA A 12 -8.06 -9.09 -6.01
N ALA A 13 -7.81 -8.41 -7.10
CA ALA A 13 -7.95 -6.95 -7.17
C ALA A 13 -9.39 -6.50 -6.96
N LEU A 14 -10.35 -7.19 -7.58
CA LEU A 14 -11.77 -6.88 -7.42
C LEU A 14 -12.24 -7.12 -5.99
N ARG A 15 -11.83 -8.24 -5.40
CA ARG A 15 -12.15 -8.53 -4.01
C ARG A 15 -11.59 -7.47 -3.07
N LEU A 16 -10.35 -7.07 -3.29
CA LEU A 16 -9.69 -6.06 -2.47
C LEU A 16 -10.42 -4.71 -2.54
N GLN A 17 -10.81 -4.31 -3.75
CA GLN A 17 -11.57 -3.08 -3.94
C GLN A 17 -12.92 -3.13 -3.22
N LYS A 18 -13.60 -4.27 -3.29
CA LYS A 18 -14.88 -4.46 -2.62
C LYS A 18 -14.73 -4.34 -1.10
N ILE A 19 -13.75 -5.03 -0.53
CA ILE A 19 -13.51 -4.99 0.91
C ILE A 19 -13.10 -3.59 1.35
N LEU A 20 -12.25 -2.94 0.57
CA LEU A 20 -11.82 -1.58 0.86
C LEU A 20 -13.02 -0.61 0.89
N ALA A 21 -13.94 -0.75 -0.07
CA ALA A 21 -15.13 0.09 -0.11
C ALA A 21 -16.02 -0.13 1.11
N GLU A 22 -16.01 -1.34 1.67
CA GLU A 22 -16.80 -1.65 2.87
C GLU A 22 -16.18 -1.07 4.14
N VAL A 23 -14.85 -1.14 4.27
CA VAL A 23 -14.16 -0.68 5.49
C VAL A 23 -13.82 0.80 5.45
N GLU A 24 -13.69 1.37 4.25
CA GLU A 24 -13.36 2.77 4.06
C GLU A 24 -14.10 3.32 2.84
N PRO A 25 -15.40 3.64 3.01
CA PRO A 25 -16.23 4.09 1.87
C PRO A 25 -15.72 5.35 1.16
N GLU A 26 -14.94 6.17 1.86
CA GLU A 26 -14.42 7.41 1.28
C GLU A 26 -13.09 7.23 0.57
N ALA A 27 -12.53 6.02 0.56
CA ALA A 27 -11.29 5.76 -0.15
C ALA A 27 -11.50 5.88 -1.67
N GLU A 28 -10.59 6.59 -2.31
CA GLU A 28 -10.58 6.72 -3.77
C GLU A 28 -9.46 5.85 -4.32
N VAL A 29 -9.80 4.84 -5.11
CA VAL A 29 -8.81 4.00 -5.79
C VAL A 29 -8.34 4.73 -7.05
N LEU A 30 -7.09 5.18 -7.04
CA LEU A 30 -6.54 5.96 -8.15
C LEU A 30 -6.29 5.10 -9.38
N ASN A 31 -5.82 3.89 -9.18
CA ASN A 31 -5.57 2.94 -10.26
C ASN A 31 -5.32 1.55 -9.67
N VAL A 32 -5.43 0.54 -10.52
CA VAL A 32 -5.02 -0.83 -10.20
C VAL A 32 -3.97 -1.21 -11.23
N LEU A 33 -2.73 -1.39 -10.80
CA LEU A 33 -1.60 -1.65 -11.68
C LEU A 33 -1.14 -3.10 -11.49
N VAL A 34 -0.68 -3.72 -12.57
CA VAL A 34 -0.43 -5.17 -12.59
C VAL A 34 1.05 -5.54 -12.68
N SER A 35 1.93 -4.56 -12.86
CA SER A 35 3.35 -4.84 -13.11
C SER A 35 4.25 -3.86 -12.37
N VAL A 36 5.50 -4.29 -12.16
CA VAL A 36 6.54 -3.41 -11.60
C VAL A 36 6.74 -2.21 -12.53
N GLY A 37 6.84 -2.46 -13.83
CA GLY A 37 7.06 -1.39 -14.81
C GLY A 37 5.98 -0.33 -14.80
N SER A 38 4.71 -0.75 -14.82
CA SER A 38 3.60 0.20 -14.80
C SER A 38 3.53 0.97 -13.47
N ALA A 39 3.87 0.31 -12.38
CA ALA A 39 3.89 0.97 -11.06
C ALA A 39 4.97 2.03 -10.98
N VAL A 40 6.19 1.71 -11.45
CA VAL A 40 7.30 2.68 -11.46
C VAL A 40 6.95 3.88 -12.32
N GLU A 41 6.44 3.65 -13.52
CA GLU A 41 6.05 4.74 -14.42
C GLU A 41 4.96 5.62 -13.79
N TRP A 42 3.94 4.99 -13.21
CA TRP A 42 2.85 5.73 -12.58
C TRP A 42 3.36 6.58 -11.41
N LEU A 43 4.18 6.00 -10.55
CA LEU A 43 4.71 6.71 -9.38
C LEU A 43 5.62 7.88 -9.77
N LYS A 44 6.31 7.78 -10.90
CA LYS A 44 7.17 8.87 -11.41
C LYS A 44 6.38 10.02 -12.00
N THR A 45 5.15 9.77 -12.45
CA THR A 45 4.37 10.74 -13.23
C THR A 45 3.14 11.27 -12.51
N HIS A 46 2.88 10.84 -11.29
CA HIS A 46 1.71 11.25 -10.50
C HIS A 46 2.13 11.67 -9.10
N PRO A 47 1.33 12.50 -8.43
CA PRO A 47 1.55 12.77 -7.01
C PRO A 47 1.47 11.48 -6.20
N ALA A 48 2.20 11.42 -5.09
CA ALA A 48 2.23 10.24 -4.24
C ALA A 48 0.83 9.95 -3.69
N PRO A 49 0.34 8.70 -3.80
CA PRO A 49 -0.90 8.33 -3.15
C PRO A 49 -0.75 8.37 -1.64
N ASP A 50 -1.88 8.41 -0.93
CA ASP A 50 -1.85 8.38 0.53
C ASP A 50 -1.42 7.02 1.05
N LEU A 51 -1.79 5.95 0.34
CA LEU A 51 -1.53 4.58 0.75
C LEU A 51 -1.42 3.69 -0.49
N ILE A 52 -0.53 2.70 -0.43
CA ILE A 52 -0.40 1.68 -1.49
C ILE A 52 -0.75 0.32 -0.88
N LEU A 53 -1.68 -0.39 -1.52
CA LEU A 53 -1.97 -1.79 -1.22
C LEU A 53 -1.26 -2.63 -2.28
N LEU A 54 -0.40 -3.55 -1.87
CA LEU A 54 0.64 -4.06 -2.75
C LEU A 54 0.84 -5.56 -2.58
N ASP A 55 0.66 -6.33 -3.67
CA ASP A 55 1.11 -7.72 -3.68
C ASP A 55 2.61 -7.76 -3.99
N ILE A 56 3.30 -8.72 -3.41
CA ILE A 56 4.74 -8.88 -3.64
C ILE A 56 5.03 -9.40 -5.04
N ASN A 57 4.24 -10.35 -5.54
CA ASN A 57 4.45 -10.89 -6.88
C ASN A 57 3.54 -10.23 -7.89
N LEU A 58 4.15 -9.52 -8.83
CA LEU A 58 3.45 -8.89 -9.94
C LEU A 58 3.80 -9.61 -11.24
N ALA A 59 3.14 -9.22 -12.34
CA ALA A 59 3.25 -9.91 -13.63
C ALA A 59 4.70 -10.05 -14.13
N ASP A 60 5.53 -9.04 -13.88
CA ASP A 60 6.89 -8.96 -14.40
C ASP A 60 7.99 -9.05 -13.33
N GLY A 61 7.63 -9.41 -12.10
CA GLY A 61 8.64 -9.59 -11.05
C GLY A 61 8.18 -9.22 -9.66
N SER A 62 9.13 -9.09 -8.76
CA SER A 62 8.85 -8.76 -7.36
C SER A 62 8.60 -7.26 -7.20
N SER A 63 7.55 -6.93 -6.47
CA SER A 63 7.23 -5.52 -6.19
C SER A 63 8.30 -4.83 -5.33
N PHE A 64 9.16 -5.57 -4.66
CA PHE A 64 10.29 -4.97 -3.93
C PHE A 64 11.22 -4.21 -4.88
N GLU A 65 11.27 -4.59 -6.16
CA GLU A 65 12.07 -3.88 -7.15
C GLU A 65 11.61 -2.44 -7.35
N ILE A 66 10.34 -2.16 -7.10
CA ILE A 66 9.80 -0.80 -7.23
C ILE A 66 10.58 0.17 -6.32
N PHE A 67 10.90 -0.27 -5.11
CA PHE A 67 11.57 0.57 -4.12
C PHE A 67 13.01 0.90 -4.51
N SER A 68 13.63 0.10 -5.37
CA SER A 68 14.98 0.39 -5.88
C SER A 68 14.95 1.19 -7.19
N LEU A 69 13.82 1.17 -7.90
CA LEU A 69 13.69 1.82 -9.21
C LEU A 69 13.10 3.22 -9.12
N THR A 70 12.37 3.51 -8.07
CA THR A 70 11.81 4.84 -7.85
C THR A 70 11.65 5.09 -6.36
N LYS A 71 11.58 6.36 -5.98
CA LYS A 71 11.31 6.71 -4.59
C LYS A 71 9.83 6.50 -4.30
N VAL A 72 9.54 5.72 -3.26
CA VAL A 72 8.17 5.49 -2.79
C VAL A 72 8.02 6.21 -1.47
N GLU A 73 7.25 7.27 -1.46
CA GLU A 73 7.03 8.09 -0.27
C GLU A 73 5.81 7.64 0.52
N SER A 74 4.91 6.91 -0.13
CA SER A 74 3.66 6.48 0.48
C SER A 74 3.89 5.31 1.42
N PRO A 75 3.15 5.25 2.54
CA PRO A 75 3.10 4.03 3.34
C PRO A 75 2.45 2.90 2.55
N VAL A 76 2.83 1.67 2.87
CA VAL A 76 2.46 0.46 2.12
C VAL A 76 1.84 -0.57 3.06
N ILE A 77 0.75 -1.18 2.61
CA ILE A 77 0.21 -2.39 3.21
C ILE A 77 0.43 -3.51 2.20
N PHE A 78 1.23 -4.52 2.59
CA PHE A 78 1.44 -5.70 1.76
C PHE A 78 0.28 -6.67 1.92
N ILE A 79 -0.23 -7.17 0.80
CA ILE A 79 -1.31 -8.17 0.77
C ILE A 79 -0.87 -9.25 -0.21
N THR A 80 -0.37 -10.38 0.32
CA THR A 80 0.27 -11.39 -0.50
C THR A 80 -0.01 -12.80 0.02
N ALA A 81 0.23 -13.81 -0.83
CA ALA A 81 0.12 -15.21 -0.43
C ALA A 81 1.40 -15.71 0.26
N TYR A 82 2.45 -14.89 0.32
CA TYR A 82 3.78 -15.33 0.75
C TYR A 82 4.18 -14.68 2.07
N ASP A 83 4.40 -15.49 3.11
CA ASP A 83 4.80 -14.98 4.43
C ASP A 83 6.32 -14.90 4.62
N GLU A 84 7.10 -15.58 3.76
CA GLU A 84 8.56 -15.57 3.84
C GLU A 84 9.18 -14.19 3.54
N PHE A 85 8.39 -13.25 3.03
CA PHE A 85 8.87 -11.91 2.70
C PHE A 85 8.62 -10.88 3.80
N ALA A 86 8.03 -11.30 4.93
CA ALA A 86 7.67 -10.36 5.99
C ALA A 86 8.88 -9.55 6.50
N ILE A 87 10.04 -10.17 6.59
CA ILE A 87 11.26 -9.49 7.06
C ILE A 87 11.66 -8.38 6.08
N LYS A 88 11.57 -8.65 4.77
CA LYS A 88 11.87 -7.64 3.75
C LYS A 88 10.87 -6.48 3.80
N ALA A 89 9.61 -6.78 4.11
CA ALA A 89 8.58 -5.76 4.20
C ALA A 89 8.89 -4.73 5.29
N PHE A 90 9.51 -5.15 6.39
CA PHE A 90 9.88 -4.24 7.46
C PHE A 90 11.01 -3.28 7.09
N LYS A 91 11.74 -3.55 6.00
CA LYS A 91 12.82 -2.67 5.54
C LYS A 91 12.32 -1.52 4.67
N VAL A 92 11.04 -1.54 4.31
CA VAL A 92 10.41 -0.45 3.58
C VAL A 92 9.36 0.21 4.50
N ASN A 93 8.74 1.28 4.03
CA ASN A 93 7.75 2.01 4.81
C ASN A 93 6.42 1.26 4.86
N SER A 94 6.42 0.07 5.48
CA SER A 94 5.23 -0.76 5.56
C SER A 94 4.45 -0.50 6.83
N VAL A 95 3.14 -0.38 6.69
CA VAL A 95 2.20 -0.23 7.80
C VAL A 95 1.82 -1.60 8.35
N GLU A 96 1.57 -2.54 7.46
CA GLU A 96 1.11 -3.87 7.82
C GLU A 96 1.41 -4.86 6.70
N TYR A 97 1.36 -6.15 7.05
CA TYR A 97 1.62 -7.26 6.15
C TYR A 97 0.49 -8.26 6.32
N LEU A 98 -0.36 -8.40 5.32
CA LEU A 98 -1.53 -9.27 5.37
C LEU A 98 -1.38 -10.44 4.41
N LEU A 99 -1.80 -11.63 4.84
CA LEU A 99 -1.77 -12.82 4.01
C LEU A 99 -3.10 -13.02 3.28
N LYS A 100 -3.03 -13.45 2.03
CA LYS A 100 -4.22 -13.83 1.26
C LYS A 100 -4.77 -15.17 1.74
N PRO A 101 -6.08 -15.37 1.73
CA PRO A 101 -7.11 -14.40 1.35
C PRO A 101 -7.29 -13.34 2.43
N VAL A 102 -7.28 -12.07 2.03
CA VAL A 102 -7.42 -10.98 2.98
C VAL A 102 -8.83 -10.97 3.56
N LYS A 103 -8.93 -10.80 4.87
CA LYS A 103 -10.21 -10.70 5.55
C LYS A 103 -10.56 -9.24 5.79
N LYS A 104 -11.86 -8.95 5.75
CA LYS A 104 -12.36 -7.60 5.97
C LYS A 104 -11.84 -7.00 7.28
N GLU A 105 -11.85 -7.79 8.35
CA GLU A 105 -11.42 -7.33 9.67
C GLU A 105 -9.93 -7.02 9.70
N GLU A 106 -9.13 -7.77 8.96
CA GLU A 106 -7.69 -7.56 8.87
C GLU A 106 -7.38 -6.28 8.10
N LEU A 107 -8.07 -6.05 6.99
CA LEU A 107 -7.89 -4.83 6.22
C LEU A 107 -8.37 -3.62 7.02
N ASP A 108 -9.50 -3.74 7.72
CA ASP A 108 -10.02 -2.68 8.57
C ASP A 108 -8.99 -2.29 9.64
N PHE A 109 -8.40 -3.28 10.31
CA PHE A 109 -7.35 -3.05 11.29
C PHE A 109 -6.17 -2.32 10.68
N ALA A 110 -5.71 -2.77 9.51
CA ALA A 110 -4.55 -2.19 8.84
C ALA A 110 -4.83 -0.74 8.40
N ILE A 111 -6.03 -0.45 7.91
CA ILE A 111 -6.43 0.90 7.51
C ILE A 111 -6.48 1.83 8.74
N LYS A 112 -7.03 1.35 9.85
CA LYS A 112 -7.04 2.12 11.09
C LYS A 112 -5.65 2.40 11.60
N LYS A 113 -4.75 1.43 11.50
CA LYS A 113 -3.34 1.60 11.83
C LYS A 113 -2.69 2.66 10.95
N TYR A 114 -2.95 2.61 9.64
CA TYR A 114 -2.48 3.63 8.70
C TYR A 114 -2.98 5.02 9.12
N LYS A 115 -4.27 5.15 9.40
CA LYS A 115 -4.85 6.45 9.77
C LYS A 115 -4.23 7.01 11.04
N LYS A 116 -3.97 6.16 12.03
CA LYS A 116 -3.30 6.58 13.26
C LYS A 116 -1.89 7.07 12.97
N ILE A 117 -1.13 6.34 12.17
CA ILE A 117 0.23 6.74 11.78
C ILE A 117 0.20 8.05 10.99
N ALA A 118 -0.72 8.19 10.05
CA ALA A 118 -0.86 9.40 9.24
C ALA A 118 -1.20 10.61 10.10
N LEU A 119 -2.08 10.42 11.08
CA LEU A 119 -2.44 11.50 12.02
C LEU A 119 -1.25 11.91 12.87
N LEU A 120 -0.53 10.95 13.43
CA LEU A 120 0.66 11.23 14.23
C LEU A 120 1.73 11.93 13.41
N PHE A 121 1.94 11.49 12.17
CA PHE A 121 2.89 12.13 11.27
C PHE A 121 2.49 13.58 10.96
N SER A 122 1.20 13.83 10.73
CA SER A 122 0.68 15.17 10.48
C SER A 122 0.87 16.08 11.69
N ILE A 123 0.56 15.59 12.89
CA ILE A 123 0.76 16.34 14.12
C ILE A 123 2.23 16.61 14.34
N THR A 124 3.09 15.60 14.16
CA THR A 124 4.52 15.72 14.30
C THR A 124 5.08 16.74 13.32
N ASN A 125 4.60 16.72 12.07
CA ASN A 125 5.06 17.67 11.07
C ASN A 125 4.63 19.11 11.36
N SER A 126 3.42 19.31 11.88
CA SER A 126 2.99 20.66 12.25
C SER A 126 3.80 21.23 13.41
N SER A 127 4.39 20.34 14.25
CA SER A 127 5.27 20.70 15.32
C SER A 127 6.66 20.08 15.17
N ALA A 128 6.97 19.51 14.02
CA ALA A 128 8.22 18.81 13.78
C ALA A 128 9.43 19.70 13.93
N ILE A 129 9.26 20.93 13.62
CA ILE A 129 10.27 21.96 13.76
C ILE A 129 10.76 22.04 15.22
N LEU A 130 9.92 21.63 16.14
CA LEU A 130 10.24 21.65 17.56
C LEU A 130 11.06 20.44 18.01
N PHE A 131 10.99 19.33 17.23
CA PHE A 131 11.61 18.06 17.62
C PHE A 131 12.73 17.60 16.71
N PHE A 132 12.74 18.07 15.52
CA PHE A 132 13.73 17.73 14.51
C PHE A 132 14.42 18.96 13.98
#